data_fbdeb903b76825cc6adf4ca65aad3ad8
#
_entry.id   fbdeb903b76825cc6adf4ca65aad3ad8
#
_cell.length_a   1.000
_cell.length_b   1.000
_cell.length_c   1.000
_cell.angle_alpha   90.00
_cell.angle_beta   90.00
_cell.angle_gamma   90.00
#
_symmetry.space_group_name_H-M   'P 1'
#
loop_
_entity.id
_entity.type
_entity.pdbx_description
1 polymer ?
#
loop_
_entity_poly.entity_id
_entity_poly.type
_entity_poly.pdbx_seq_one_letter_code
_entity_poly.pdbx_strand_id
1 'polypeptide(L)'
;SNPKTIKIWHYEEDNGAQGKAWAKAMEIFEKKTGVKVEFEKKSFEQIRQNAAQILNSDEAPDVMEYNKGNATAGLLASQGLLSNLNDYVKKYNWDKKVSGSLAATGKYNDKGVMGSGDWYGITNYGEDVVMYYNKDMFDKYGIEIPKTFDDLEAAMQKFVDNGVTPLSEGVAEYPLQHLWWQLVLSKANDKFIKNYEMYDGDVDWQGEATTYATKTIKDWVSKGYISKDCTGTKAEDAGQGFMNGTYPMFFSGTWWFGRFQSDMKNANWTFSTFPDTDKVVGSSGNIWVIPENSKKKDLAAQFIDITLSDEVQDLMGNSGGLPIAADPDKITDEKTKELITSFNGVLEKNALGFYPDWPTSTFYDELNSSLQELVNGTSGVKDVLNQMKDNYDKGVEAAGVKS
;
A
#
# COMPACT_ATOMS: atom_id res chain seq x y z
N SER A 1 28.03 1.96 27.89
CA SER A 1 28.52 0.93 26.98
C SER A 1 27.87 1.05 25.59
N ASN A 2 28.65 0.89 24.55
CA ASN A 2 28.12 0.91 23.19
C ASN A 2 27.27 -0.35 22.96
N PRO A 3 26.03 -0.22 22.44
CA PRO A 3 25.26 -1.37 22.05
C PRO A 3 25.99 -2.18 20.98
N LYS A 4 25.96 -3.50 21.10
CA LYS A 4 26.59 -4.41 20.12
C LYS A 4 25.66 -4.82 19.01
N THR A 5 24.35 -4.71 19.23
CA THR A 5 23.31 -5.16 18.30
C THR A 5 22.15 -4.19 18.23
N ILE A 6 21.43 -4.24 17.12
CA ILE A 6 20.17 -3.54 16.94
C ILE A 6 19.16 -4.50 16.29
N LYS A 7 17.93 -4.50 16.78
CA LYS A 7 16.84 -5.30 16.20
C LYS A 7 16.09 -4.50 15.16
N ILE A 8 16.01 -5.02 13.94
CA ILE A 8 15.31 -4.39 12.82
C ILE A 8 14.29 -5.38 12.27
N TRP A 9 13.05 -4.94 12.12
CA TRP A 9 11.99 -5.72 11.50
C TRP A 9 11.46 -5.04 10.26
N HIS A 10 11.21 -5.81 9.21
CA HIS A 10 10.41 -5.38 8.07
C HIS A 10 9.65 -6.57 7.49
N TYR A 11 8.78 -6.33 6.54
CA TYR A 11 7.96 -7.38 5.92
C TYR A 11 8.06 -7.40 4.40
N GLU A 12 9.15 -6.85 3.86
CA GLU A 12 9.39 -6.83 2.42
C GLU A 12 10.02 -8.13 1.93
N GLU A 13 9.66 -8.54 0.72
CA GLU A 13 10.24 -9.73 0.09
C GLU A 13 11.67 -9.47 -0.39
N ASP A 14 12.54 -10.47 -0.27
CA ASP A 14 13.96 -10.37 -0.60
C ASP A 14 14.22 -10.02 -2.07
N ASN A 15 13.33 -10.47 -2.96
CA ASN A 15 13.43 -10.22 -4.40
C ASN A 15 12.69 -8.96 -4.85
N GLY A 16 12.06 -8.24 -3.93
CA GLY A 16 11.42 -6.96 -4.19
C GLY A 16 12.40 -5.79 -4.10
N ALA A 17 12.01 -4.64 -4.62
CA ALA A 17 12.84 -3.45 -4.60
C ALA A 17 13.18 -2.99 -3.19
N GLN A 18 12.18 -2.96 -2.31
CA GLN A 18 12.34 -2.55 -0.92
C GLN A 18 13.21 -3.55 -0.14
N GLY A 19 12.98 -4.86 -0.32
CA GLY A 19 13.77 -5.88 0.34
C GLY A 19 15.26 -5.76 0.01
N LYS A 20 15.57 -5.53 -1.27
CA LYS A 20 16.95 -5.31 -1.73
C LYS A 20 17.54 -4.03 -1.13
N ALA A 21 16.77 -2.94 -1.12
CA ALA A 21 17.18 -1.67 -0.56
C ALA A 21 17.47 -1.77 0.94
N TRP A 22 16.59 -2.44 1.70
CA TRP A 22 16.78 -2.60 3.14
C TRP A 22 17.96 -3.51 3.48
N ALA A 23 18.20 -4.55 2.70
CA ALA A 23 19.39 -5.39 2.85
C ALA A 23 20.68 -4.56 2.68
N LYS A 24 20.69 -3.68 1.68
CA LYS A 24 21.83 -2.77 1.46
C LYS A 24 21.99 -1.77 2.60
N ALA A 25 20.89 -1.22 3.09
CA ALA A 25 20.92 -0.29 4.21
C ALA A 25 21.48 -0.94 5.47
N MET A 26 21.12 -2.18 5.77
CA MET A 26 21.65 -2.95 6.90
C MET A 26 23.16 -3.21 6.75
N GLU A 27 23.62 -3.56 5.56
CA GLU A 27 25.05 -3.76 5.25
C GLU A 27 25.83 -2.47 5.50
N ILE A 28 25.35 -1.34 4.98
CA ILE A 28 25.99 -0.04 5.18
C ILE A 28 26.03 0.34 6.67
N PHE A 29 24.91 0.11 7.37
CA PHE A 29 24.80 0.39 8.80
C PHE A 29 25.84 -0.37 9.61
N GLU A 30 25.98 -1.68 9.38
CA GLU A 30 26.98 -2.51 10.08
C GLU A 30 28.41 -2.02 9.81
N LYS A 31 28.73 -1.66 8.58
CA LYS A 31 30.05 -1.13 8.21
C LYS A 31 30.34 0.21 8.87
N LYS A 32 29.36 1.11 8.91
CA LYS A 32 29.56 2.46 9.48
C LYS A 32 29.62 2.48 10.99
N THR A 33 28.84 1.64 11.65
CA THR A 33 28.66 1.69 13.12
C THR A 33 29.43 0.61 13.87
N GLY A 34 29.77 -0.50 13.21
CA GLY A 34 30.29 -1.69 13.89
C GLY A 34 29.22 -2.42 14.72
N VAL A 35 27.96 -1.97 14.67
CA VAL A 35 26.85 -2.57 15.38
C VAL A 35 26.21 -3.65 14.49
N LYS A 36 26.01 -4.84 15.04
CA LYS A 36 25.43 -5.95 14.30
C LYS A 36 23.91 -5.81 14.23
N VAL A 37 23.36 -6.02 13.04
CA VAL A 37 21.91 -6.05 12.82
C VAL A 37 21.37 -7.45 13.12
N GLU A 38 20.40 -7.51 14.03
CA GLU A 38 19.54 -8.68 14.24
C GLU A 38 18.25 -8.43 13.48
N PHE A 39 18.22 -8.93 12.25
CA PHE A 39 17.08 -8.74 11.35
C PHE A 39 16.10 -9.90 11.46
N GLU A 40 14.81 -9.56 11.45
CA GLU A 40 13.75 -10.54 11.36
C GLU A 40 12.67 -10.06 10.38
N LYS A 41 12.39 -10.88 9.38
CA LYS A 41 11.27 -10.64 8.47
C LYS A 41 9.98 -11.03 9.15
N LYS A 42 9.01 -10.11 9.16
CA LYS A 42 7.68 -10.34 9.73
C LYS A 42 6.64 -10.40 8.63
N SER A 43 5.53 -11.06 8.88
CA SER A 43 4.36 -10.97 8.03
C SER A 43 3.65 -9.64 8.25
N PHE A 44 3.26 -8.95 7.19
CA PHE A 44 2.44 -7.74 7.26
C PHE A 44 1.20 -7.95 8.16
N GLU A 45 0.49 -9.07 7.95
CA GLU A 45 -0.71 -9.38 8.72
C GLU A 45 -0.42 -9.61 10.22
N GLN A 46 0.70 -10.26 10.54
CA GLN A 46 1.10 -10.48 11.94
C GLN A 46 1.38 -9.16 12.65
N ILE A 47 2.13 -8.27 12.02
CA ILE A 47 2.42 -6.95 12.59
C ILE A 47 1.13 -6.14 12.72
N ARG A 48 0.29 -6.13 11.68
CA ARG A 48 -0.98 -5.40 11.69
C ARG A 48 -1.87 -5.81 12.86
N GLN A 49 -2.00 -7.12 13.10
CA GLN A 49 -2.90 -7.64 14.13
C GLN A 49 -2.37 -7.48 15.55
N ASN A 50 -1.05 -7.51 15.72
CA ASN A 50 -0.44 -7.66 17.05
C ASN A 50 0.50 -6.50 17.43
N ALA A 51 0.54 -5.42 16.66
CA ALA A 51 1.53 -4.36 16.85
C ALA A 51 1.53 -3.77 18.25
N ALA A 52 0.37 -3.41 18.80
CA ALA A 52 0.27 -2.82 20.14
C ALA A 52 0.82 -3.77 21.21
N GLN A 53 0.46 -5.04 21.13
CA GLN A 53 0.95 -6.06 22.07
C GLN A 53 2.46 -6.24 21.97
N ILE A 54 2.97 -6.32 20.74
CA ILE A 54 4.42 -6.50 20.49
C ILE A 54 5.21 -5.32 21.04
N LEU A 55 4.78 -4.09 20.78
CA LEU A 55 5.50 -2.89 21.18
C LEU A 55 5.48 -2.64 22.69
N ASN A 56 4.55 -3.25 23.40
CA ASN A 56 4.49 -3.24 24.86
C ASN A 56 5.34 -4.35 25.50
N SER A 57 5.95 -5.22 24.71
CA SER A 57 6.75 -6.35 25.21
C SER A 57 8.25 -6.05 25.17
N ASP A 58 9.02 -6.86 25.87
CA ASP A 58 10.49 -6.80 25.85
C ASP A 58 11.08 -7.30 24.51
N GLU A 59 10.27 -7.89 23.66
CA GLU A 59 10.69 -8.41 22.35
C GLU A 59 10.54 -7.40 21.23
N ALA A 60 10.07 -6.18 21.53
CA ALA A 60 9.92 -5.13 20.52
C ALA A 60 11.25 -4.83 19.81
N PRO A 61 11.19 -4.52 18.50
CA PRO A 61 12.38 -4.13 17.77
C PRO A 61 12.84 -2.72 18.17
N ASP A 62 14.05 -2.35 17.77
CA ASP A 62 14.54 -0.99 17.93
C ASP A 62 14.05 -0.07 16.81
N VAL A 63 13.84 -0.61 15.65
CA VAL A 63 13.28 0.10 14.49
C VAL A 63 12.52 -0.92 13.63
N MET A 64 11.38 -0.50 13.10
CA MET A 64 10.61 -1.38 12.22
C MET A 64 9.90 -0.61 11.14
N GLU A 65 9.71 -1.29 10.02
CA GLU A 65 8.79 -0.84 8.98
C GLU A 65 7.36 -1.09 9.46
N TYR A 66 6.49 -0.09 9.28
CA TYR A 66 5.11 -0.21 9.72
C TYR A 66 4.15 0.47 8.75
N ASN A 67 2.89 0.07 8.82
CA ASN A 67 1.86 0.62 7.96
C ASN A 67 1.48 2.04 8.40
N LYS A 68 1.35 2.94 7.43
CA LYS A 68 0.91 4.32 7.61
C LYS A 68 -0.62 4.39 7.69
N GLY A 69 -1.14 5.48 8.21
CA GLY A 69 -2.57 5.75 8.30
C GLY A 69 -3.08 5.82 9.72
N ASN A 70 -4.31 6.34 9.86
CA ASN A 70 -4.95 6.57 11.16
C ASN A 70 -5.15 5.27 11.94
N ALA A 71 -5.53 4.20 11.25
CA ALA A 71 -5.86 2.91 11.86
C ALA A 71 -4.63 2.12 12.32
N THR A 72 -3.46 2.48 11.89
CA THR A 72 -2.20 1.76 12.17
C THR A 72 -1.20 2.65 12.90
N ALA A 73 -0.32 3.34 12.18
CA ALA A 73 0.68 4.21 12.82
C ALA A 73 0.03 5.28 13.71
N GLY A 74 -1.07 5.89 13.25
CA GLY A 74 -1.80 6.89 14.03
C GLY A 74 -2.32 6.34 15.34
N LEU A 75 -2.89 5.15 15.33
CA LEU A 75 -3.37 4.50 16.54
C LEU A 75 -2.24 4.26 17.54
N LEU A 76 -1.13 3.70 17.08
CA LEU A 76 0.02 3.44 17.96
C LEU A 76 0.65 4.73 18.50
N ALA A 77 0.73 5.78 17.66
CA ALA A 77 1.22 7.08 18.10
C ALA A 77 0.33 7.68 19.19
N SER A 78 -1.01 7.61 19.02
CA SER A 78 -1.96 8.10 20.03
C SER A 78 -1.89 7.33 21.35
N GLN A 79 -1.44 6.09 21.31
CA GLN A 79 -1.26 5.24 22.50
C GLN A 79 0.13 5.42 23.15
N GLY A 80 0.97 6.29 22.61
CA GLY A 80 2.31 6.52 23.16
C GLY A 80 3.31 5.40 22.87
N LEU A 81 3.05 4.55 21.90
CA LEU A 81 3.89 3.39 21.58
C LEU A 81 4.97 3.68 20.54
N LEU A 82 4.88 4.80 19.84
CA LEU A 82 5.88 5.23 18.86
C LEU A 82 6.62 6.46 19.37
N SER A 83 7.91 6.53 19.06
CA SER A 83 8.73 7.69 19.39
C SER A 83 8.41 8.87 18.50
N ASN A 84 8.36 10.06 19.09
CA ASN A 84 8.32 11.32 18.37
C ASN A 84 9.69 11.51 17.70
N LEU A 85 9.69 11.72 16.38
CA LEU A 85 10.91 11.80 15.59
C LEU A 85 11.34 13.23 15.24
N ASN A 86 10.68 14.26 15.77
CA ASN A 86 10.93 15.65 15.38
C ASN A 86 12.42 16.04 15.52
N ASP A 87 13.08 15.64 16.60
CA ASP A 87 14.49 15.96 16.82
C ASP A 87 15.40 15.30 15.79
N TYR A 88 15.09 14.07 15.39
CA TYR A 88 15.84 13.37 14.34
C TYR A 88 15.59 13.96 12.96
N VAL A 89 14.35 14.34 12.67
CA VAL A 89 14.00 15.02 11.41
C VAL A 89 14.84 16.29 11.28
N LYS A 90 14.96 17.07 12.35
CA LYS A 90 15.77 18.28 12.37
C LYS A 90 17.26 17.96 12.22
N LYS A 91 17.76 16.98 12.97
CA LYS A 91 19.18 16.57 12.94
C LYS A 91 19.64 16.14 11.57
N TYR A 92 18.85 15.33 10.88
CA TYR A 92 19.19 14.73 9.59
C TYR A 92 18.58 15.47 8.39
N ASN A 93 17.80 16.52 8.60
CA ASN A 93 17.09 17.25 7.54
C ASN A 93 16.18 16.36 6.69
N TRP A 94 15.51 15.41 7.30
CA TRP A 94 14.64 14.48 6.60
C TRP A 94 13.46 15.17 5.90
N ASP A 95 12.97 16.27 6.45
CA ASP A 95 11.89 17.09 5.87
C ASP A 95 12.25 17.71 4.52
N LYS A 96 13.54 17.80 4.19
CA LYS A 96 14.00 18.25 2.88
C LYS A 96 13.92 17.15 1.82
N LYS A 97 13.97 15.90 2.25
CA LYS A 97 13.88 14.72 1.35
C LYS A 97 12.46 14.21 1.25
N VAL A 98 11.70 14.28 2.36
CA VAL A 98 10.33 13.79 2.46
C VAL A 98 9.41 15.00 2.60
N SER A 99 8.67 15.33 1.54
CA SER A 99 7.83 16.55 1.51
C SER A 99 6.47 16.28 0.85
N GLY A 100 5.60 17.28 0.91
CA GLY A 100 4.29 17.24 0.26
C GLY A 100 3.35 16.18 0.84
N SER A 101 2.53 15.60 -0.01
CA SER A 101 1.56 14.57 0.38
C SER A 101 2.22 13.30 0.94
N LEU A 102 3.46 13.00 0.53
CA LEU A 102 4.19 11.85 1.05
C LEU A 102 4.63 12.09 2.51
N ALA A 103 5.02 13.31 2.87
CA ALA A 103 5.36 13.66 4.25
C ALA A 103 4.19 13.49 5.21
N ALA A 104 2.98 13.76 4.73
CA ALA A 104 1.77 13.68 5.54
C ALA A 104 1.58 12.29 6.17
N THR A 105 2.03 11.24 5.52
CA THR A 105 1.87 9.87 5.99
C THR A 105 2.73 9.52 7.21
N GLY A 106 3.73 10.35 7.52
CA GLY A 106 4.57 10.19 8.70
C GLY A 106 4.17 11.08 9.89
N LYS A 107 3.20 11.98 9.69
CA LYS A 107 2.77 12.95 10.71
C LYS A 107 1.41 12.62 11.28
N TYR A 108 1.30 12.68 12.60
CA TYR A 108 0.06 12.39 13.31
C TYR A 108 -0.12 13.39 14.46
N ASN A 109 -1.38 13.80 14.69
CA ASN A 109 -1.70 14.61 15.85
C ASN A 109 -1.87 13.72 17.10
N ASP A 110 -2.20 14.32 18.22
CA ASP A 110 -2.33 13.63 19.50
C ASP A 110 -3.49 12.61 19.55
N LYS A 111 -4.43 12.71 18.62
CA LYS A 111 -5.51 11.73 18.45
C LYS A 111 -5.19 10.66 17.40
N GLY A 112 -4.00 10.70 16.82
CA GLY A 112 -3.58 9.74 15.80
C GLY A 112 -4.14 10.02 14.41
N VAL A 113 -4.60 11.24 14.14
CA VAL A 113 -5.05 11.64 12.80
C VAL A 113 -3.86 12.07 11.96
N MET A 114 -3.77 11.48 10.78
CA MET A 114 -2.67 11.69 9.83
C MET A 114 -2.74 13.09 9.19
N GLY A 115 -1.58 13.60 8.81
CA GLY A 115 -1.45 14.77 7.95
C GLY A 115 -0.90 16.01 8.64
N SER A 116 -1.00 16.10 9.96
CA SER A 116 -0.46 17.20 10.74
C SER A 116 0.05 16.70 12.10
N GLY A 117 0.65 17.59 12.86
CA GLY A 117 1.23 17.24 14.16
C GLY A 117 2.70 16.88 14.04
N ASP A 118 3.12 15.91 14.86
CA ASP A 118 4.52 15.51 14.97
C ASP A 118 4.87 14.35 14.04
N TRP A 119 6.15 14.20 13.75
CA TRP A 119 6.67 13.06 12.99
C TRP A 119 6.74 11.83 13.87
N TYR A 120 6.11 10.73 13.43
CA TYR A 120 6.18 9.42 14.08
C TYR A 120 6.69 8.33 13.16
N GLY A 121 6.86 8.62 11.89
CA GLY A 121 7.43 7.70 10.93
C GLY A 121 8.05 8.44 9.76
N ILE A 122 8.99 7.75 9.08
CA ILE A 122 9.68 8.30 7.91
C ILE A 122 9.43 7.39 6.73
N THR A 123 8.83 7.94 5.70
CA THR A 123 8.69 7.27 4.42
C THR A 123 9.95 7.48 3.58
N ASN A 124 10.31 6.50 2.79
CA ASN A 124 11.49 6.55 1.92
C ASN A 124 11.21 6.01 0.53
N TYR A 125 9.95 5.69 0.23
CA TYR A 125 9.51 5.32 -1.11
C TYR A 125 8.03 5.66 -1.27
N GLY A 126 7.58 5.68 -2.54
CA GLY A 126 6.18 5.83 -2.88
C GLY A 126 5.57 4.50 -3.31
N GLU A 127 4.26 4.46 -3.37
CA GLU A 127 3.53 3.34 -3.93
C GLU A 127 2.19 3.79 -4.51
N ASP A 128 1.76 3.14 -5.56
CA ASP A 128 0.39 3.24 -6.05
C ASP A 128 -0.10 1.87 -6.50
N VAL A 129 -1.38 1.77 -6.76
CA VAL A 129 -2.01 0.53 -7.22
C VAL A 129 -2.26 0.68 -8.71
N VAL A 130 -1.72 -0.26 -9.49
CA VAL A 130 -1.75 -0.23 -10.95
C VAL A 130 -2.34 -1.51 -11.50
N MET A 131 -2.78 -1.47 -12.75
CA MET A 131 -3.17 -2.67 -13.46
C MET A 131 -1.94 -3.26 -14.14
N TYR A 132 -1.59 -4.50 -13.79
CA TYR A 132 -0.58 -5.28 -14.48
C TYR A 132 -1.23 -6.15 -15.54
N TYR A 133 -0.58 -6.25 -16.70
CA TYR A 133 -1.05 -7.02 -17.85
C TYR A 133 -0.01 -8.03 -18.28
N ASN A 134 -0.41 -9.28 -18.45
CA ASN A 134 0.40 -10.30 -19.10
C ASN A 134 0.22 -10.17 -20.61
N LYS A 135 1.14 -9.48 -21.26
CA LYS A 135 1.03 -9.15 -22.70
C LYS A 135 1.02 -10.41 -23.57
N ASP A 136 1.75 -11.44 -23.17
CA ASP A 136 1.76 -12.71 -23.91
C ASP A 136 0.37 -13.35 -23.96
N MET A 137 -0.38 -13.29 -22.87
CA MET A 137 -1.75 -13.79 -22.83
C MET A 137 -2.69 -12.93 -23.68
N PHE A 138 -2.54 -11.61 -23.63
CA PHE A 138 -3.32 -10.72 -24.52
C PHE A 138 -3.07 -11.01 -25.98
N ASP A 139 -1.79 -11.15 -26.37
CA ASP A 139 -1.41 -11.45 -27.75
C ASP A 139 -1.96 -12.83 -28.19
N LYS A 140 -1.89 -13.82 -27.31
CA LYS A 140 -2.41 -15.18 -27.59
C LYS A 140 -3.86 -15.18 -28.01
N TYR A 141 -4.67 -14.33 -27.38
CA TYR A 141 -6.13 -14.26 -27.65
C TYR A 141 -6.51 -13.10 -28.57
N GLY A 142 -5.53 -12.37 -29.11
CA GLY A 142 -5.78 -11.25 -30.01
C GLY A 142 -6.48 -10.07 -29.33
N ILE A 143 -6.19 -9.84 -28.06
CA ILE A 143 -6.81 -8.80 -27.25
C ILE A 143 -5.80 -7.67 -27.06
N GLU A 144 -6.22 -6.43 -27.31
CA GLU A 144 -5.36 -5.27 -27.06
C GLU A 144 -5.38 -4.87 -25.58
N ILE A 145 -4.27 -4.29 -25.10
CA ILE A 145 -4.18 -3.73 -23.75
C ILE A 145 -5.20 -2.59 -23.63
N PRO A 146 -6.10 -2.62 -22.62
CA PRO A 146 -7.14 -1.61 -22.47
C PRO A 146 -6.60 -0.20 -22.20
N LYS A 147 -7.20 0.79 -22.84
CA LYS A 147 -6.92 2.22 -22.60
C LYS A 147 -8.05 2.94 -21.89
N THR A 148 -9.27 2.44 -22.07
CA THR A 148 -10.47 3.01 -21.45
C THR A 148 -11.14 1.97 -20.57
N PHE A 149 -12.08 2.41 -19.74
CA PHE A 149 -12.87 1.49 -18.91
C PHE A 149 -13.72 0.54 -19.78
N ASP A 150 -14.30 1.04 -20.85
CA ASP A 150 -15.07 0.21 -21.79
C ASP A 150 -14.18 -0.84 -22.45
N ASP A 151 -12.95 -0.46 -22.84
CA ASP A 151 -11.96 -1.40 -23.37
C ASP A 151 -11.62 -2.48 -22.35
N LEU A 152 -11.47 -2.09 -21.07
CA LEU A 152 -11.19 -3.04 -20.00
C LEU A 152 -12.29 -4.09 -19.86
N GLU A 153 -13.55 -3.66 -19.83
CA GLU A 153 -14.67 -4.60 -19.72
C GLU A 153 -14.78 -5.47 -20.97
N ALA A 154 -14.56 -4.89 -22.15
CA ALA A 154 -14.56 -5.65 -23.40
C ALA A 154 -13.44 -6.69 -23.44
N ALA A 155 -12.24 -6.34 -22.98
CA ALA A 155 -11.12 -7.28 -22.89
C ALA A 155 -11.44 -8.43 -21.93
N MET A 156 -12.00 -8.12 -20.76
CA MET A 156 -12.38 -9.14 -19.78
C MET A 156 -13.43 -10.10 -20.35
N GLN A 157 -14.41 -9.58 -21.10
CA GLN A 157 -15.42 -10.42 -21.75
C GLN A 157 -14.81 -11.37 -22.78
N LYS A 158 -13.85 -10.88 -23.57
CA LYS A 158 -13.15 -11.72 -24.56
C LYS A 158 -12.35 -12.84 -23.88
N PHE A 159 -11.72 -12.58 -22.74
CA PHE A 159 -11.04 -13.62 -21.98
C PHE A 159 -12.04 -14.67 -21.48
N VAL A 160 -13.14 -14.25 -20.90
CA VAL A 160 -14.19 -15.17 -20.41
C VAL A 160 -14.75 -16.01 -21.56
N ASP A 161 -14.98 -15.42 -22.74
CA ASP A 161 -15.43 -16.13 -23.92
C ASP A 161 -14.45 -17.22 -24.37
N ASN A 162 -13.19 -17.08 -24.02
CA ASN A 162 -12.13 -18.07 -24.27
C ASN A 162 -11.84 -18.97 -23.06
N GLY A 163 -12.69 -18.96 -22.05
CA GLY A 163 -12.55 -19.81 -20.86
C GLY A 163 -11.47 -19.36 -19.89
N VAL A 164 -11.06 -18.10 -19.92
CA VAL A 164 -10.03 -17.54 -19.05
C VAL A 164 -10.64 -16.52 -18.08
N THR A 165 -10.43 -16.71 -16.78
CA THR A 165 -10.78 -15.69 -15.79
C THR A 165 -9.80 -14.52 -15.92
N PRO A 166 -10.25 -13.31 -16.27
CA PRO A 166 -9.31 -12.26 -16.65
C PRO A 166 -8.58 -11.57 -15.51
N LEU A 167 -9.21 -11.45 -14.34
CA LEU A 167 -8.64 -10.64 -13.25
C LEU A 167 -8.28 -11.50 -12.06
N SER A 168 -7.02 -11.50 -11.68
CA SER A 168 -6.55 -12.13 -10.44
C SER A 168 -7.00 -11.27 -9.26
N GLU A 169 -7.74 -11.86 -8.33
CA GLU A 169 -8.25 -11.17 -7.17
C GLU A 169 -8.17 -12.01 -5.91
N GLY A 170 -8.28 -11.34 -4.77
CA GLY A 170 -8.33 -11.99 -3.48
C GLY A 170 -9.01 -11.08 -2.47
N VAL A 171 -9.83 -11.67 -1.60
CA VAL A 171 -10.50 -10.93 -0.53
C VAL A 171 -10.39 -11.61 0.83
N ALA A 172 -9.49 -12.61 0.93
CA ALA A 172 -8.98 -13.06 2.24
C ALA A 172 -8.04 -12.01 2.85
N GLU A 173 -7.46 -11.16 1.99
CA GLU A 173 -6.64 -10.00 2.34
C GLU A 173 -7.03 -8.81 1.45
N TYR A 174 -6.18 -7.79 1.36
CA TYR A 174 -6.51 -6.47 0.83
C TYR A 174 -6.82 -6.33 -0.67
N PRO A 175 -6.44 -7.24 -1.61
CA PRO A 175 -6.51 -6.91 -3.04
C PRO A 175 -7.86 -6.38 -3.53
N LEU A 176 -8.97 -7.03 -3.18
CA LEU A 176 -10.29 -6.59 -3.63
C LEU A 176 -10.72 -5.25 -3.02
N GLN A 177 -10.25 -4.94 -1.81
CA GLN A 177 -10.48 -3.62 -1.20
C GLN A 177 -9.92 -2.50 -2.08
N HIS A 178 -8.73 -2.71 -2.63
CA HIS A 178 -8.08 -1.71 -3.49
C HIS A 178 -8.85 -1.50 -4.80
N LEU A 179 -9.36 -2.56 -5.40
CA LEU A 179 -10.21 -2.44 -6.59
C LEU A 179 -11.51 -1.71 -6.26
N TRP A 180 -12.17 -2.08 -5.18
CA TRP A 180 -13.38 -1.40 -4.74
C TRP A 180 -13.13 0.09 -4.55
N TRP A 181 -12.04 0.45 -3.87
CA TRP A 181 -11.71 1.85 -3.61
C TRP A 181 -11.34 2.59 -4.90
N GLN A 182 -10.61 1.96 -5.80
CA GLN A 182 -10.31 2.55 -7.11
C GLN A 182 -11.60 2.87 -7.89
N LEU A 183 -12.57 1.99 -7.83
CA LEU A 183 -13.87 2.21 -8.45
C LEU A 183 -14.65 3.34 -7.76
N VAL A 184 -14.57 3.42 -6.43
CA VAL A 184 -15.13 4.57 -5.68
C VAL A 184 -14.47 5.86 -6.16
N LEU A 185 -13.15 5.91 -6.24
CA LEU A 185 -12.40 7.10 -6.64
C LEU A 185 -12.75 7.57 -8.05
N SER A 186 -13.17 6.66 -8.94
CA SER A 186 -13.56 7.02 -10.31
C SER A 186 -14.82 7.90 -10.37
N LYS A 187 -15.63 7.91 -9.31
CA LYS A 187 -16.87 8.69 -9.22
C LYS A 187 -16.86 9.68 -8.05
N ALA A 188 -15.91 9.57 -7.13
CA ALA A 188 -15.83 10.43 -5.95
C ALA A 188 -15.23 11.79 -6.29
N ASN A 189 -15.69 12.84 -5.61
CA ASN A 189 -15.04 14.15 -5.64
C ASN A 189 -14.06 14.30 -4.46
N ASP A 190 -13.28 15.37 -4.47
CA ASP A 190 -12.29 15.64 -3.43
C ASP A 190 -12.92 15.77 -2.03
N LYS A 191 -14.11 16.34 -1.96
CA LYS A 191 -14.85 16.46 -0.70
C LYS A 191 -15.19 15.10 -0.08
N PHE A 192 -15.69 14.17 -0.91
CA PHE A 192 -15.98 12.80 -0.48
C PHE A 192 -14.72 12.13 0.08
N ILE A 193 -13.63 12.21 -0.67
CA ILE A 193 -12.36 11.59 -0.30
C ILE A 193 -11.85 12.16 1.03
N LYS A 194 -11.88 13.47 1.19
CA LYS A 194 -11.42 14.14 2.41
C LYS A 194 -12.31 13.80 3.61
N ASN A 195 -13.62 13.75 3.43
CA ASN A 195 -14.53 13.33 4.49
C ASN A 195 -14.24 11.91 4.94
N TYR A 196 -14.02 11.02 3.99
CA TYR A 196 -13.73 9.61 4.25
C TYR A 196 -12.39 9.42 4.96
N GLU A 197 -11.32 10.04 4.43
CA GLU A 197 -9.95 9.83 4.90
C GLU A 197 -9.61 10.63 6.15
N MET A 198 -10.12 11.86 6.25
CA MET A 198 -9.71 12.84 7.27
C MET A 198 -10.84 13.26 8.21
N TYR A 199 -11.98 12.59 8.14
CA TYR A 199 -13.14 12.87 9.00
C TYR A 199 -13.65 14.32 8.91
N ASP A 200 -13.55 14.92 7.74
CA ASP A 200 -13.86 16.35 7.53
C ASP A 200 -15.36 16.62 7.27
N GLY A 201 -16.18 15.58 7.34
CA GLY A 201 -17.64 15.67 7.14
C GLY A 201 -18.24 14.27 6.99
N ASP A 202 -19.53 14.25 6.71
CA ASP A 202 -20.26 12.99 6.55
C ASP A 202 -19.93 12.30 5.24
N VAL A 203 -19.89 10.97 5.26
CA VAL A 203 -19.69 10.11 4.08
C VAL A 203 -21.07 9.62 3.62
N ASP A 204 -21.40 9.88 2.36
CA ASP A 204 -22.63 9.35 1.76
C ASP A 204 -22.38 7.91 1.27
N TRP A 205 -22.66 6.96 2.16
CA TRP A 205 -22.45 5.54 1.90
C TRP A 205 -23.41 4.93 0.88
N GLN A 206 -24.56 5.56 0.65
CA GLN A 206 -25.53 5.11 -0.35
C GLN A 206 -25.51 5.99 -1.60
N GLY A 207 -24.53 6.85 -1.72
CA GLY A 207 -24.36 7.77 -2.84
C GLY A 207 -23.82 7.10 -4.10
N GLU A 208 -23.54 7.91 -5.12
CA GLU A 208 -23.12 7.44 -6.43
C GLU A 208 -21.82 6.65 -6.39
N ALA A 209 -20.80 7.16 -5.71
CA ALA A 209 -19.44 6.59 -5.78
C ALA A 209 -19.38 5.17 -5.18
N THR A 210 -19.88 5.01 -3.97
CA THR A 210 -19.87 3.72 -3.27
C THR A 210 -20.82 2.71 -3.91
N THR A 211 -21.96 3.17 -4.36
CA THR A 211 -22.94 2.32 -5.06
C THR A 211 -22.37 1.81 -6.39
N TYR A 212 -21.77 2.70 -7.17
CA TYR A 212 -21.13 2.34 -8.44
C TYR A 212 -20.05 1.26 -8.23
N ALA A 213 -19.15 1.46 -7.28
CA ALA A 213 -18.06 0.53 -7.02
C ALA A 213 -18.59 -0.85 -6.62
N THR A 214 -19.56 -0.88 -5.72
CA THR A 214 -20.10 -2.12 -5.18
C THR A 214 -20.91 -2.89 -6.23
N LYS A 215 -21.72 -2.19 -7.03
CA LYS A 215 -22.44 -2.79 -8.16
C LYS A 215 -21.50 -3.33 -9.23
N THR A 216 -20.43 -2.60 -9.53
CA THR A 216 -19.45 -3.02 -10.54
C THR A 216 -18.78 -4.32 -10.13
N ILE A 217 -18.34 -4.45 -8.87
CA ILE A 217 -17.74 -5.69 -8.38
C ILE A 217 -18.73 -6.85 -8.48
N LYS A 218 -19.96 -6.64 -8.03
CA LYS A 218 -21.01 -7.67 -8.12
C LYS A 218 -21.23 -8.11 -9.57
N ASP A 219 -21.31 -7.16 -10.48
CA ASP A 219 -21.49 -7.41 -11.92
C ASP A 219 -20.29 -8.19 -12.48
N TRP A 220 -19.08 -7.81 -12.14
CA TRP A 220 -17.88 -8.50 -12.62
C TRP A 220 -17.77 -9.93 -12.11
N VAL A 221 -18.21 -10.20 -10.90
CA VAL A 221 -18.31 -11.58 -10.37
C VAL A 221 -19.36 -12.36 -11.14
N SER A 222 -20.53 -11.77 -11.36
CA SER A 222 -21.63 -12.38 -12.15
C SER A 222 -21.21 -12.75 -13.56
N LYS A 223 -20.41 -11.90 -14.20
CA LYS A 223 -19.92 -12.10 -15.58
C LYS A 223 -18.71 -13.04 -15.66
N GLY A 224 -18.18 -13.46 -14.52
CA GLY A 224 -17.00 -14.32 -14.48
C GLY A 224 -15.67 -13.58 -14.66
N TYR A 225 -15.68 -12.26 -14.58
CA TYR A 225 -14.43 -11.47 -14.64
C TYR A 225 -13.59 -11.65 -13.39
N ILE A 226 -14.24 -11.87 -12.26
CA ILE A 226 -13.64 -12.20 -10.97
C ILE A 226 -14.22 -13.53 -10.52
N SER A 227 -13.36 -14.48 -10.13
CA SER A 227 -13.78 -15.78 -9.61
C SER A 227 -14.36 -15.64 -8.19
N LYS A 228 -15.42 -16.38 -7.90
CA LYS A 228 -15.92 -16.52 -6.52
C LYS A 228 -14.91 -17.15 -5.58
N ASP A 229 -13.95 -17.89 -6.10
CA ASP A 229 -12.87 -18.50 -5.33
C ASP A 229 -11.96 -17.45 -4.68
N CYS A 230 -12.03 -16.19 -5.12
CA CYS A 230 -11.25 -15.11 -4.53
C CYS A 230 -11.55 -14.87 -3.05
N THR A 231 -12.67 -15.36 -2.52
CA THR A 231 -13.00 -15.23 -1.10
C THR A 231 -11.98 -15.90 -0.18
N GLY A 232 -11.32 -16.96 -0.65
CA GLY A 232 -10.26 -17.66 0.09
C GLY A 232 -8.84 -17.30 -0.35
N THR A 233 -8.68 -16.37 -1.29
CA THR A 233 -7.38 -16.05 -1.88
C THR A 233 -6.71 -14.90 -1.14
N LYS A 234 -5.46 -15.14 -0.70
CA LYS A 234 -4.60 -14.14 -0.09
C LYS A 234 -3.87 -13.33 -1.15
N ALA A 235 -3.32 -12.18 -0.76
CA ALA A 235 -2.59 -11.29 -1.66
C ALA A 235 -1.43 -11.99 -2.38
N GLU A 236 -0.63 -12.77 -1.66
CA GLU A 236 0.49 -13.51 -2.25
C GLU A 236 0.02 -14.48 -3.33
N ASP A 237 -1.05 -15.22 -3.06
CA ASP A 237 -1.60 -16.19 -4.02
C ASP A 237 -2.18 -15.49 -5.26
N ALA A 238 -2.79 -14.33 -5.09
CA ALA A 238 -3.29 -13.54 -6.21
C ALA A 238 -2.14 -13.07 -7.12
N GLY A 239 -1.05 -12.58 -6.53
CA GLY A 239 0.15 -12.18 -7.28
C GLY A 239 0.82 -13.36 -7.98
N GLN A 240 0.90 -14.51 -7.31
CA GLN A 240 1.43 -15.74 -7.90
C GLN A 240 0.60 -16.19 -9.09
N GLY A 241 -0.73 -16.07 -9.01
CA GLY A 241 -1.63 -16.39 -10.11
C GLY A 241 -1.37 -15.57 -11.36
N PHE A 242 -1.01 -14.30 -11.20
CA PHE A 242 -0.56 -13.46 -12.29
C PHE A 242 0.82 -13.88 -12.80
N MET A 243 1.78 -14.07 -11.89
CA MET A 243 3.16 -14.43 -12.26
C MET A 243 3.26 -15.73 -13.02
N ASN A 244 2.44 -16.72 -12.66
CA ASN A 244 2.47 -18.05 -13.31
C ASN A 244 1.62 -18.16 -14.57
N GLY A 245 0.97 -17.06 -15.01
CA GLY A 245 0.18 -17.04 -16.22
C GLY A 245 -1.24 -17.63 -16.09
N THR A 246 -1.75 -17.82 -14.89
CA THR A 246 -3.15 -18.23 -14.70
C THR A 246 -4.12 -17.10 -15.05
N TYR A 247 -3.78 -15.88 -14.69
CA TYR A 247 -4.61 -14.70 -14.93
C TYR A 247 -3.87 -13.68 -15.78
N PRO A 248 -4.51 -13.11 -16.81
CA PRO A 248 -3.88 -12.10 -17.68
C PRO A 248 -3.73 -10.72 -17.05
N MET A 249 -4.48 -10.43 -15.99
CA MET A 249 -4.45 -9.11 -15.33
C MET A 249 -4.42 -9.25 -13.81
N PHE A 250 -3.77 -8.26 -13.17
CA PHE A 250 -3.70 -8.16 -11.72
C PHE A 250 -3.69 -6.69 -11.32
N PHE A 251 -4.69 -6.27 -10.53
CA PHE A 251 -4.74 -4.91 -10.02
C PHE A 251 -4.19 -4.89 -8.61
N SER A 252 -2.96 -4.45 -8.47
CA SER A 252 -2.28 -4.38 -7.17
C SER A 252 -1.13 -3.38 -7.18
N GLY A 253 -0.45 -3.30 -6.06
CA GLY A 253 0.51 -2.25 -5.80
C GLY A 253 1.85 -2.41 -6.49
N THR A 254 2.55 -1.29 -6.55
CA THR A 254 3.90 -1.21 -7.12
C THR A 254 4.95 -1.95 -6.30
N TRP A 255 4.60 -2.41 -5.09
CA TRP A 255 5.46 -3.33 -4.33
C TRP A 255 5.68 -4.68 -5.02
N TRP A 256 4.86 -5.04 -5.99
CA TRP A 256 5.03 -6.23 -6.84
C TRP A 256 6.00 -6.00 -7.99
N PHE A 257 6.20 -4.77 -8.41
CA PHE A 257 6.89 -4.42 -9.66
C PHE A 257 8.30 -5.01 -9.72
N GLY A 258 9.10 -4.81 -8.68
CA GLY A 258 10.46 -5.35 -8.61
C GLY A 258 10.51 -6.87 -8.63
N ARG A 259 9.52 -7.51 -8.01
CA ARG A 259 9.37 -8.98 -8.03
C ARG A 259 9.06 -9.49 -9.44
N PHE A 260 8.18 -8.79 -10.15
CA PHE A 260 7.87 -9.17 -11.54
C PHE A 260 9.09 -9.01 -12.44
N GLN A 261 9.87 -7.97 -12.24
CA GLN A 261 11.13 -7.80 -12.98
C GLN A 261 12.13 -8.92 -12.68
N SER A 262 12.22 -9.35 -11.44
CA SER A 262 13.13 -10.42 -11.04
C SER A 262 12.66 -11.82 -11.49
N ASP A 263 11.37 -12.11 -11.34
CA ASP A 263 10.82 -13.46 -11.45
C ASP A 263 10.13 -13.74 -12.79
N MET A 264 9.77 -12.68 -13.53
CA MET A 264 9.11 -12.77 -14.84
C MET A 264 10.02 -12.29 -16.00
N LYS A 265 11.32 -12.53 -15.90
CA LYS A 265 12.31 -12.02 -16.87
C LYS A 265 12.05 -12.42 -18.32
N ASN A 266 11.49 -13.63 -18.53
CA ASN A 266 11.22 -14.18 -19.86
C ASN A 266 9.76 -13.94 -20.29
N ALA A 267 8.96 -13.33 -19.47
CA ALA A 267 7.57 -13.00 -19.78
C ALA A 267 7.47 -11.56 -20.27
N ASN A 268 6.55 -11.33 -21.19
CA ASN A 268 6.23 -10.00 -21.67
C ASN A 268 5.03 -9.47 -20.88
N TRP A 269 5.28 -8.55 -19.94
CA TRP A 269 4.27 -7.92 -19.12
C TRP A 269 4.41 -6.41 -19.15
N THR A 270 3.32 -5.71 -18.86
CA THR A 270 3.30 -4.25 -18.79
C THR A 270 2.32 -3.80 -17.71
N PHE A 271 2.17 -2.52 -17.55
CA PHE A 271 1.27 -1.94 -16.55
C PHE A 271 0.67 -0.62 -17.06
N SER A 272 -0.40 -0.21 -16.42
CA SER A 272 -0.94 1.15 -16.54
C SER A 272 -1.65 1.53 -15.24
N THR A 273 -1.93 2.81 -15.04
CA THR A 273 -2.93 3.21 -14.06
C THR A 273 -4.28 2.63 -14.47
N PHE A 274 -5.21 2.53 -13.52
CA PHE A 274 -6.54 2.02 -13.82
C PHE A 274 -7.19 2.88 -14.92
N PRO A 275 -7.77 2.26 -15.97
CA PRO A 275 -8.30 3.02 -17.12
C PRO A 275 -9.40 4.02 -16.74
N ASP A 276 -9.37 5.19 -17.39
CA ASP A 276 -10.37 6.27 -17.26
C ASP A 276 -10.54 6.85 -15.85
N THR A 277 -9.51 6.82 -15.04
CA THR A 277 -9.58 7.46 -13.73
C THR A 277 -8.51 8.54 -13.61
N ASP A 278 -8.90 9.69 -13.07
CA ASP A 278 -7.97 10.78 -12.75
C ASP A 278 -7.35 10.59 -11.36
N LYS A 279 -7.94 9.73 -10.54
CA LYS A 279 -7.49 9.46 -9.18
C LYS A 279 -6.98 8.04 -9.08
N VAL A 280 -5.93 7.85 -8.27
CA VAL A 280 -5.22 6.59 -8.14
C VAL A 280 -5.10 6.23 -6.68
N VAL A 281 -5.39 4.98 -6.35
CA VAL A 281 -5.12 4.43 -5.01
C VAL A 281 -3.62 4.41 -4.80
N GLY A 282 -3.15 5.03 -3.73
CA GLY A 282 -1.73 5.05 -3.42
C GLY A 282 -1.36 6.07 -2.36
N SER A 283 -0.10 6.04 -1.98
CA SER A 283 0.44 6.93 -0.95
C SER A 283 1.97 6.89 -0.96
N SER A 284 2.59 7.32 0.13
CA SER A 284 3.93 6.84 0.45
C SER A 284 3.91 5.32 0.61
N GLY A 285 5.05 4.70 0.54
CA GLY A 285 5.25 3.35 1.04
C GLY A 285 5.13 3.27 2.55
N ASN A 286 5.41 2.11 3.09
CA ASN A 286 5.42 1.92 4.53
C ASN A 286 6.48 2.83 5.17
N ILE A 287 6.28 3.17 6.42
CA ILE A 287 7.12 4.10 7.15
C ILE A 287 8.02 3.35 8.12
N TRP A 288 9.22 3.88 8.33
CA TRP A 288 10.09 3.42 9.41
C TRP A 288 9.72 4.14 10.69
N VAL A 289 9.45 3.37 11.74
CA VAL A 289 9.08 3.86 13.06
C VAL A 289 10.05 3.35 14.11
N ILE A 290 10.18 4.10 15.19
CA ILE A 290 11.00 3.73 16.34
C ILE A 290 10.06 3.50 17.52
N PRO A 291 9.95 2.26 18.03
CA PRO A 291 9.16 2.01 19.23
C PRO A 291 9.60 2.87 20.40
N GLU A 292 8.65 3.40 21.16
CA GLU A 292 8.97 4.30 22.29
C GLU A 292 9.87 3.64 23.34
N ASN A 293 9.72 2.33 23.51
CA ASN A 293 10.50 1.59 24.51
C ASN A 293 11.93 1.23 24.03
N SER A 294 12.30 1.53 22.81
CA SER A 294 13.66 1.29 22.33
C SER A 294 14.67 2.10 23.14
N LYS A 295 15.72 1.45 23.58
CA LYS A 295 16.86 2.08 24.26
C LYS A 295 18.00 2.41 23.31
N LYS A 296 17.80 2.20 22.01
CA LYS A 296 18.81 2.40 20.95
C LYS A 296 18.28 3.34 19.86
N LYS A 297 17.55 4.38 20.27
CA LYS A 297 16.85 5.28 19.33
C LYS A 297 17.81 6.01 18.40
N ASP A 298 18.98 6.43 18.89
CA ASP A 298 19.96 7.14 18.04
C ASP A 298 20.50 6.23 16.94
N LEU A 299 20.77 4.96 17.24
CA LEU A 299 21.17 3.98 16.24
C LEU A 299 20.04 3.68 15.26
N ALA A 300 18.82 3.57 15.77
CA ALA A 300 17.63 3.39 14.93
C ALA A 300 17.45 4.55 13.94
N ALA A 301 17.61 5.79 14.41
CA ALA A 301 17.56 6.98 13.56
C ALA A 301 18.69 6.99 12.52
N GLN A 302 19.88 6.56 12.90
CA GLN A 302 21.01 6.44 11.96
C GLN A 302 20.70 5.43 10.85
N PHE A 303 20.08 4.30 11.19
CA PHE A 303 19.63 3.33 10.20
C PHE A 303 18.59 3.96 9.24
N ILE A 304 17.60 4.67 9.77
CA ILE A 304 16.58 5.35 8.95
C ILE A 304 17.27 6.33 7.98
N ASP A 305 18.24 7.11 8.46
CA ASP A 305 18.96 8.04 7.60
C ASP A 305 19.68 7.35 6.45
N ILE A 306 20.25 6.18 6.69
CA ILE A 306 20.89 5.36 5.66
C ILE A 306 19.88 4.92 4.59
N THR A 307 18.64 4.61 4.98
CA THR A 307 17.59 4.23 4.00
C THR A 307 17.25 5.37 3.03
N LEU A 308 17.52 6.62 3.41
CA LEU A 308 17.32 7.81 2.58
C LEU A 308 18.58 8.22 1.81
N SER A 309 19.69 7.52 1.98
CA SER A 309 20.92 7.82 1.26
C SER A 309 20.79 7.58 -0.24
N ASP A 310 21.59 8.30 -1.02
CA ASP A 310 21.59 8.17 -2.47
C ASP A 310 21.82 6.72 -2.93
N GLU A 311 22.78 6.04 -2.31
CA GLU A 311 23.11 4.66 -2.65
C GLU A 311 21.93 3.72 -2.49
N VAL A 312 21.21 3.81 -1.37
CA VAL A 312 20.04 2.94 -1.10
C VAL A 312 18.86 3.32 -1.98
N GLN A 313 18.61 4.62 -2.14
CA GLN A 313 17.51 5.12 -2.99
C GLN A 313 17.72 4.77 -4.46
N ASP A 314 18.93 4.91 -4.97
CA ASP A 314 19.26 4.56 -6.36
C ASP A 314 19.13 3.05 -6.59
N LEU A 315 19.57 2.23 -5.64
CA LEU A 315 19.38 0.78 -5.71
C LEU A 315 17.89 0.42 -5.73
N MET A 316 17.09 1.05 -4.89
CA MET A 316 15.64 0.82 -4.88
C MET A 316 15.02 1.13 -6.24
N GLY A 317 15.35 2.28 -6.82
CA GLY A 317 14.86 2.67 -8.14
C GLY A 317 15.31 1.68 -9.22
N ASN A 318 16.58 1.30 -9.25
CA ASN A 318 17.10 0.34 -10.24
C ASN A 318 16.60 -1.09 -10.00
N SER A 319 15.96 -1.36 -8.86
CA SER A 319 15.36 -2.65 -8.54
C SER A 319 13.83 -2.67 -8.74
N GLY A 320 13.26 -1.61 -9.33
CA GLY A 320 11.84 -1.55 -9.65
C GLY A 320 10.96 -0.92 -8.58
N GLY A 321 11.53 -0.13 -7.68
CA GLY A 321 10.76 0.62 -6.68
C GLY A 321 10.53 2.07 -7.07
N LEU A 322 9.88 2.82 -6.19
CA LEU A 322 9.56 4.24 -6.34
C LEU A 322 10.29 5.06 -5.27
N PRO A 323 11.60 5.33 -5.46
CA PRO A 323 12.36 6.11 -4.48
C PRO A 323 11.89 7.56 -4.44
N ILE A 324 12.00 8.19 -3.26
CA ILE A 324 11.63 9.59 -3.09
C ILE A 324 12.84 10.53 -3.14
N ALA A 325 14.04 10.00 -2.98
CA ALA A 325 15.28 10.78 -2.88
C ALA A 325 16.38 10.28 -3.82
N ALA A 326 16.03 9.48 -4.84
CA ALA A 326 16.99 9.02 -5.85
C ALA A 326 17.24 10.12 -6.88
N ASP A 327 18.45 10.09 -7.46
CA ASP A 327 18.76 10.88 -8.64
C ASP A 327 18.16 10.19 -9.87
N PRO A 328 17.19 10.82 -10.59
CA PRO A 328 16.57 10.21 -11.77
C PRO A 328 17.57 9.82 -12.85
N ASP A 329 18.69 10.54 -12.96
CA ASP A 329 19.72 10.28 -13.97
C ASP A 329 20.48 8.97 -13.72
N LYS A 330 20.37 8.41 -12.51
CA LYS A 330 21.00 7.14 -12.13
C LYS A 330 20.06 5.94 -12.30
N ILE A 331 18.82 6.15 -12.68
CA ILE A 331 17.85 5.08 -12.95
C ILE A 331 18.00 4.70 -14.43
N THR A 332 18.41 3.47 -14.68
CA THR A 332 18.78 2.99 -16.04
C THR A 332 17.74 2.06 -16.65
N ASP A 333 16.92 1.40 -15.84
CA ASP A 333 15.90 0.48 -16.34
C ASP A 333 14.72 1.23 -16.93
N GLU A 334 14.40 0.96 -18.21
CA GLU A 334 13.34 1.67 -18.94
C GLU A 334 11.94 1.49 -18.33
N LYS A 335 11.61 0.28 -17.90
CA LYS A 335 10.31 -0.01 -17.30
C LYS A 335 10.15 0.70 -15.95
N THR A 336 11.21 0.75 -15.17
CA THR A 336 11.23 1.51 -13.91
C THR A 336 11.12 3.01 -14.15
N LYS A 337 11.74 3.54 -15.20
CA LYS A 337 11.54 4.95 -15.57
C LYS A 337 10.10 5.25 -15.91
N GLU A 338 9.43 4.36 -16.64
CA GLU A 338 8.00 4.49 -16.95
C GLU A 338 7.16 4.50 -15.66
N LEU A 339 7.47 3.62 -14.72
CA LEU A 339 6.80 3.58 -13.43
C LEU A 339 6.98 4.88 -12.65
N ILE A 340 8.20 5.38 -12.55
CA ILE A 340 8.52 6.63 -11.86
C ILE A 340 7.81 7.81 -12.52
N THR A 341 7.82 7.87 -13.85
CA THR A 341 7.13 8.91 -14.62
C THR A 341 5.64 8.89 -14.37
N SER A 342 5.03 7.70 -14.37
CA SER A 342 3.61 7.52 -14.07
C SER A 342 3.26 8.01 -12.66
N PHE A 343 4.03 7.61 -11.67
CA PHE A 343 3.81 8.01 -10.27
C PHE A 343 4.00 9.52 -10.06
N ASN A 344 5.05 10.09 -10.66
CA ASN A 344 5.28 11.53 -10.59
C ASN A 344 4.12 12.33 -11.21
N GLY A 345 3.54 11.83 -12.30
CA GLY A 345 2.36 12.43 -12.91
C GLY A 345 1.16 12.43 -11.97
N VAL A 346 0.97 11.36 -11.21
CA VAL A 346 -0.09 11.26 -10.20
C VAL A 346 0.14 12.28 -9.07
N LEU A 347 1.38 12.40 -8.60
CA LEU A 347 1.74 13.37 -7.55
C LEU A 347 1.53 14.83 -8.02
N GLU A 348 1.95 15.15 -9.24
CA GLU A 348 1.80 16.50 -9.80
C GLU A 348 0.34 16.95 -9.90
N LYS A 349 -0.56 16.00 -10.18
CA LYS A 349 -2.00 16.26 -10.26
C LYS A 349 -2.69 16.21 -8.89
N ASN A 350 -1.95 15.93 -7.83
CA ASN A 350 -2.51 15.69 -6.50
C ASN A 350 -3.64 14.65 -6.54
N ALA A 351 -3.40 13.56 -7.25
CA ALA A 351 -4.44 12.59 -7.62
C ALA A 351 -4.43 11.31 -6.76
N LEU A 352 -3.61 11.25 -5.70
CA LEU A 352 -3.61 10.10 -4.80
C LEU A 352 -4.88 10.08 -3.95
N GLY A 353 -5.59 8.94 -3.96
CA GLY A 353 -6.58 8.59 -2.95
C GLY A 353 -5.94 7.54 -2.04
N PHE A 354 -5.84 7.84 -0.75
CA PHE A 354 -5.22 6.92 0.20
C PHE A 354 -6.05 5.63 0.32
N TYR A 355 -5.56 4.67 1.08
CA TYR A 355 -6.19 3.35 1.15
C TYR A 355 -7.50 3.35 1.94
N PRO A 356 -8.46 2.48 1.56
CA PRO A 356 -9.81 2.51 2.14
C PRO A 356 -9.88 2.04 3.59
N ASP A 357 -8.89 1.26 4.06
CA ASP A 357 -8.87 0.72 5.42
C ASP A 357 -8.32 1.71 6.46
N TRP A 358 -7.75 2.84 6.02
CA TRP A 358 -7.04 3.76 6.90
C TRP A 358 -7.89 4.47 7.95
N PRO A 359 -9.18 4.78 7.70
CA PRO A 359 -9.93 5.57 8.66
C PRO A 359 -10.05 4.97 10.05
N THR A 360 -10.24 3.66 10.19
CA THR A 360 -10.45 3.04 11.50
C THR A 360 -9.71 1.72 11.64
N SER A 361 -9.38 1.35 12.88
CA SER A 361 -8.64 0.11 13.18
C SER A 361 -9.40 -1.18 12.89
N THR A 362 -10.72 -1.11 12.73
CA THR A 362 -11.57 -2.28 12.45
C THR A 362 -11.96 -2.39 10.97
N PHE A 363 -11.66 -1.35 10.18
CA PHE A 363 -12.24 -1.24 8.84
C PHE A 363 -11.60 -2.16 7.81
N TYR A 364 -10.34 -2.52 7.97
CA TYR A 364 -9.70 -3.52 7.10
C TYR A 364 -10.47 -4.84 7.10
N ASP A 365 -10.75 -5.37 8.28
CA ASP A 365 -11.47 -6.64 8.42
C ASP A 365 -12.92 -6.52 7.95
N GLU A 366 -13.57 -5.39 8.22
CA GLU A 366 -14.94 -5.15 7.76
C GLU A 366 -15.06 -5.07 6.25
N LEU A 367 -14.11 -4.38 5.59
CA LEU A 367 -14.09 -4.32 4.13
C LEU A 367 -13.97 -5.72 3.53
N ASN A 368 -13.06 -6.54 4.06
CA ASN A 368 -12.91 -7.91 3.59
C ASN A 368 -14.18 -8.74 3.83
N SER A 369 -14.73 -8.68 5.02
CA SER A 369 -15.94 -9.42 5.38
C SER A 369 -17.13 -9.03 4.48
N SER A 370 -17.37 -7.74 4.33
CA SER A 370 -18.47 -7.23 3.49
C SER A 370 -18.29 -7.57 2.02
N LEU A 371 -17.08 -7.46 1.50
CA LEU A 371 -16.79 -7.79 0.10
C LEU A 371 -16.86 -9.31 -0.14
N GLN A 372 -16.47 -10.14 0.84
CA GLN A 372 -16.67 -11.59 0.76
C GLN A 372 -18.14 -11.94 0.63
N GLU A 373 -18.99 -11.32 1.43
CA GLU A 373 -20.45 -11.53 1.36
C GLU A 373 -21.02 -11.09 0.01
N LEU A 374 -20.53 -9.98 -0.52
CA LEU A 374 -20.93 -9.50 -1.86
C LEU A 374 -20.55 -10.52 -2.94
N VAL A 375 -19.32 -11.02 -2.91
CA VAL A 375 -18.81 -12.00 -3.87
C VAL A 375 -19.56 -13.32 -3.76
N ASN A 376 -19.84 -13.78 -2.56
CA ASN A 376 -20.60 -15.01 -2.29
C ASN A 376 -22.08 -14.88 -2.62
N GLY A 377 -22.60 -13.66 -2.73
CA GLY A 377 -24.02 -13.40 -2.96
C GLY A 377 -24.88 -13.53 -1.71
N THR A 378 -24.28 -13.58 -0.53
CA THR A 378 -25.03 -13.66 0.75
C THR A 378 -25.53 -12.30 1.21
N SER A 379 -24.97 -11.21 0.72
CA SER A 379 -25.44 -9.85 0.96
C SER A 379 -25.44 -9.05 -0.33
N GLY A 380 -26.50 -8.26 -0.53
CA GLY A 380 -26.61 -7.38 -1.69
C GLY A 380 -25.87 -6.07 -1.52
N VAL A 381 -25.89 -5.23 -2.55
CA VAL A 381 -25.16 -3.95 -2.59
C VAL A 381 -25.53 -3.04 -1.42
N LYS A 382 -26.82 -2.80 -1.22
CA LYS A 382 -27.29 -1.91 -0.16
C LYS A 382 -26.90 -2.41 1.24
N ASP A 383 -27.03 -3.72 1.48
CA ASP A 383 -26.70 -4.32 2.76
C ASP A 383 -25.19 -4.24 3.05
N VAL A 384 -24.36 -4.50 2.04
CA VAL A 384 -22.91 -4.38 2.15
C VAL A 384 -22.50 -2.94 2.50
N LEU A 385 -23.08 -1.96 1.85
CA LEU A 385 -22.79 -0.55 2.13
C LEU A 385 -23.27 -0.13 3.51
N ASN A 386 -24.41 -0.64 3.99
CA ASN A 386 -24.87 -0.41 5.34
C ASN A 386 -23.93 -1.03 6.39
N GLN A 387 -23.43 -2.24 6.14
CA GLN A 387 -22.46 -2.89 7.03
C GLN A 387 -21.16 -2.08 7.13
N MET A 388 -20.66 -1.62 5.99
CA MET A 388 -19.45 -0.78 5.93
C MET A 388 -19.69 0.53 6.70
N LYS A 389 -20.81 1.20 6.46
CA LYS A 389 -21.18 2.43 7.15
C LYS A 389 -21.20 2.26 8.66
N ASP A 390 -21.88 1.23 9.15
CA ASP A 390 -22.04 1.00 10.58
C ASP A 390 -20.69 0.77 11.26
N ASN A 391 -19.82 -0.01 10.65
CA ASN A 391 -18.48 -0.25 11.19
C ASN A 391 -17.61 1.00 11.13
N TYR A 392 -17.65 1.72 10.00
CA TYR A 392 -16.94 2.98 9.84
C TYR A 392 -17.35 4.00 10.90
N ASP A 393 -18.64 4.22 11.08
CA ASP A 393 -19.18 5.19 12.04
C ASP A 393 -18.78 4.82 13.48
N LYS A 394 -18.88 3.55 13.85
CA LYS A 394 -18.45 3.05 15.16
C LYS A 394 -16.95 3.22 15.39
N GLY A 395 -16.17 2.96 14.38
CA GLY A 395 -14.71 3.10 14.44
C GLY A 395 -14.28 4.55 14.61
N VAL A 396 -14.90 5.46 13.88
CA VAL A 396 -14.64 6.90 14.00
C VAL A 396 -15.04 7.42 15.38
N GLU A 397 -16.19 7.00 15.88
CA GLU A 397 -16.66 7.35 17.24
C GLU A 397 -15.69 6.83 18.30
N ALA A 398 -15.29 5.56 18.21
CA ALA A 398 -14.35 4.94 19.15
C ALA A 398 -12.96 5.61 19.15
N ALA A 399 -12.52 6.12 18.00
CA ALA A 399 -11.26 6.84 17.88
C ALA A 399 -11.31 8.24 18.49
N GLY A 400 -12.50 8.79 18.74
CA GLY A 400 -12.67 10.12 19.33
C GLY A 400 -12.19 11.26 18.46
N VAL A 401 -12.15 11.07 17.14
CA VAL A 401 -11.59 12.03 16.17
C VAL A 401 -12.62 13.01 15.61
N LYS A 402 -13.91 12.72 15.78
CA LYS A 402 -15.01 13.65 15.48
C LYS A 402 -15.52 14.26 16.76
N SER A 403 -15.78 15.56 16.72
CA SER A 403 -16.44 16.29 17.81
C SER A 403 -17.94 16.04 17.79
#